data_444eb918e5348eb6444908afee3e65d4
#
_entry.id   444eb918e5348eb6444908afee3e65d4
#
_cell.length_a   1.000
_cell.length_b   1.000
_cell.length_c   1.000
_cell.angle_alpha   90.00
_cell.angle_beta   90.00
_cell.angle_gamma   90.00
#
_symmetry.space_group_name_H-M   'P 1'
#
loop_
_entity.id
_entity.type
_entity.pdbx_description
1 polymer ?
#
loop_
_entity_poly.entity_id
_entity_poly.type
_entity_poly.pdbx_seq_one_letter_code
_entity_poly.pdbx_strand_id
1 'polypeptide(L)'
;MASTYTANLKLELIPTGAQSGIWGATTNINLGSSSATQTGIEQAIVGKATLPTGDFSSNVATYTMSDSNATQTARAFVLDITATLTAAGTVNVPQIQKPYLVFNNSVGGFAVTIRVTGLGGGISIPNGKKVWVYTDGANNVLSALDYLPTLSLGAALPVLSGGTGVTTSTGTGSVVLSTSPTLVTPILGTPTSGTLTNATGLPLTTGVTGT
;
A
#
# COMPACT_ATOMS: atom_id res chain seq x y z
N MET A 1 -14.63 20.54 35.26
CA MET A 1 -13.74 21.05 34.19
C MET A 1 -14.00 20.14 32.99
N ALA A 2 -14.11 20.69 31.79
CA ALA A 2 -14.32 19.86 30.60
C ALA A 2 -13.06 19.04 30.33
N SER A 3 -13.20 17.77 29.91
CA SER A 3 -12.10 16.93 29.49
C SER A 3 -11.44 17.50 28.25
N THR A 4 -10.12 17.39 28.17
CA THR A 4 -9.34 17.70 26.96
C THR A 4 -8.80 16.40 26.37
N TYR A 5 -8.38 16.44 25.10
CA TYR A 5 -7.97 15.24 24.37
C TYR A 5 -6.68 15.48 23.60
N THR A 6 -5.91 14.41 23.37
CA THR A 6 -4.71 14.48 22.52
C THR A 6 -5.08 14.80 21.07
N ALA A 7 -4.20 15.50 20.37
CA ALA A 7 -4.50 16.02 19.02
C ALA A 7 -4.82 14.92 17.99
N ASN A 8 -4.02 13.85 17.95
CA ASN A 8 -4.12 12.83 16.89
C ASN A 8 -5.00 11.64 17.28
N LEU A 9 -4.76 11.03 18.43
CA LEU A 9 -5.46 9.81 18.84
C LEU A 9 -6.72 10.07 19.64
N LYS A 10 -6.97 11.33 20.03
CA LYS A 10 -8.15 11.71 20.84
C LYS A 10 -8.25 10.92 22.15
N LEU A 11 -7.12 10.75 22.83
CA LEU A 11 -7.06 10.18 24.16
C LEU A 11 -7.40 11.25 25.18
N GLU A 12 -8.21 10.92 26.17
CA GLU A 12 -8.61 11.86 27.20
C GLU A 12 -7.44 12.21 28.12
N LEU A 13 -7.21 13.50 28.29
CA LEU A 13 -6.21 14.03 29.21
C LEU A 13 -6.91 14.34 30.55
N ILE A 14 -6.51 13.63 31.59
CA ILE A 14 -7.09 13.78 32.94
C ILE A 14 -6.41 14.96 33.64
N PRO A 15 -7.10 16.08 33.92
CA PRO A 15 -6.53 17.19 34.68
C PRO A 15 -6.17 16.77 36.11
N THR A 16 -5.13 17.37 36.68
CA THR A 16 -4.74 17.15 38.08
C THR A 16 -5.89 17.41 39.02
N GLY A 17 -6.18 16.46 39.92
CA GLY A 17 -7.29 16.53 40.88
C GLY A 17 -8.69 16.26 40.31
N ALA A 18 -8.80 16.01 39.00
CA ALA A 18 -10.07 15.62 38.37
C ALA A 18 -10.29 14.10 38.45
N GLN A 19 -11.53 13.68 38.20
CA GLN A 19 -11.93 12.27 38.12
C GLN A 19 -11.60 11.43 39.37
N SER A 20 -11.72 12.01 40.56
CA SER A 20 -11.53 11.28 41.80
C SER A 20 -12.43 10.03 41.85
N GLY A 21 -11.80 8.86 42.05
CA GLY A 21 -12.48 7.55 42.08
C GLY A 21 -12.74 6.91 40.70
N ILE A 22 -12.57 7.62 39.58
CA ILE A 22 -12.81 7.08 38.22
C ILE A 22 -11.63 7.23 37.28
N TRP A 23 -10.55 7.92 37.66
CA TRP A 23 -9.37 8.13 36.80
C TRP A 23 -8.77 6.82 36.26
N GLY A 24 -8.82 5.74 37.05
CA GLY A 24 -8.34 4.42 36.63
C GLY A 24 -9.16 3.86 35.47
N ALA A 25 -10.48 4.05 35.45
CA ALA A 25 -11.32 3.64 34.32
C ALA A 25 -10.96 4.42 33.05
N THR A 26 -10.79 5.75 33.15
CA THR A 26 -10.37 6.58 32.02
C THR A 26 -8.99 6.18 31.49
N THR A 27 -8.04 5.91 32.40
CA THR A 27 -6.69 5.45 32.02
C THR A 27 -6.76 4.10 31.30
N ASN A 28 -7.54 3.16 31.79
CA ASN A 28 -7.70 1.85 31.16
C ASN A 28 -8.32 1.97 29.76
N ILE A 29 -9.30 2.84 29.56
CA ILE A 29 -9.90 3.09 28.25
C ILE A 29 -8.88 3.75 27.30
N ASN A 30 -8.04 4.66 27.79
CA ASN A 30 -6.97 5.27 27.01
C ASN A 30 -5.90 4.27 26.58
N LEU A 31 -5.56 3.32 27.43
CA LEU A 31 -4.57 2.26 27.10
C LEU A 31 -5.19 1.21 26.20
N GLY A 32 -6.39 0.77 26.50
CA GLY A 32 -7.12 -0.27 25.79
C GLY A 32 -8.20 -0.85 26.69
N SER A 33 -9.30 -1.32 26.15
CA SER A 33 -10.37 -1.95 26.92
C SER A 33 -10.09 -3.43 27.15
N SER A 34 -10.45 -3.95 28.31
CA SER A 34 -10.45 -5.40 28.59
C SER A 34 -11.59 -6.15 27.89
N SER A 35 -12.50 -5.45 27.19
CA SER A 35 -13.57 -6.04 26.39
C SER A 35 -13.09 -6.39 24.97
N ALA A 36 -13.91 -7.12 24.23
CA ALA A 36 -13.63 -7.47 22.84
C ALA A 36 -13.52 -6.24 21.90
N THR A 37 -13.87 -5.05 22.38
CA THR A 37 -13.83 -3.80 21.62
C THR A 37 -12.59 -3.01 22.02
N GLN A 38 -11.61 -2.93 21.12
CA GLN A 38 -10.37 -2.18 21.34
C GLN A 38 -10.62 -0.67 21.38
N THR A 39 -9.95 0.02 22.30
CA THR A 39 -10.01 1.47 22.48
C THR A 39 -8.61 2.06 22.58
N GLY A 40 -8.50 3.36 22.63
CA GLY A 40 -7.28 4.08 22.97
C GLY A 40 -6.05 3.69 22.15
N ILE A 41 -4.94 3.49 22.85
CA ILE A 41 -3.64 3.15 22.27
C ILE A 41 -3.65 1.76 21.64
N GLU A 42 -4.28 0.78 22.30
CA GLU A 42 -4.38 -0.58 21.74
C GLU A 42 -5.06 -0.57 20.37
N GLN A 43 -6.18 0.16 20.23
CA GLN A 43 -6.84 0.30 18.94
C GLN A 43 -5.93 0.92 17.88
N ALA A 44 -5.11 1.91 18.26
CA ALA A 44 -4.21 2.60 17.35
C ALA A 44 -3.01 1.74 16.90
N ILE A 45 -2.65 0.71 17.67
CA ILE A 45 -1.47 -0.14 17.41
C ILE A 45 -1.87 -1.46 16.75
N VAL A 46 -2.92 -2.12 17.24
CA VAL A 46 -3.32 -3.46 16.78
C VAL A 46 -4.75 -3.52 16.25
N GLY A 47 -5.53 -2.44 16.42
CA GLY A 47 -6.93 -2.42 16.04
C GLY A 47 -7.15 -2.57 14.54
N LYS A 48 -8.12 -3.41 14.17
CA LYS A 48 -8.61 -3.59 12.81
C LYS A 48 -10.05 -3.10 12.72
N ALA A 49 -10.31 -2.14 11.86
CA ALA A 49 -11.66 -1.69 11.53
C ALA A 49 -12.07 -2.26 10.17
N THR A 50 -13.24 -2.90 10.12
CA THR A 50 -13.86 -3.35 8.88
C THR A 50 -14.74 -2.22 8.34
N LEU A 51 -14.60 -1.91 7.05
CA LEU A 51 -15.33 -0.87 6.33
C LEU A 51 -16.32 -1.54 5.38
N PRO A 52 -17.57 -1.80 5.83
CA PRO A 52 -18.58 -2.51 5.05
C PRO A 52 -19.28 -1.59 4.06
N THR A 53 -20.10 -2.17 3.18
CA THR A 53 -20.89 -1.45 2.16
C THR A 53 -21.74 -0.32 2.76
N GLY A 54 -22.29 -0.50 3.95
CA GLY A 54 -23.13 0.50 4.62
C GLY A 54 -22.40 1.82 4.97
N ASP A 55 -21.08 1.80 5.04
CA ASP A 55 -20.27 2.99 5.32
C ASP A 55 -20.04 3.84 4.05
N PHE A 56 -20.34 3.29 2.87
CA PHE A 56 -20.11 3.94 1.59
C PHE A 56 -21.40 4.52 1.00
N SER A 57 -21.34 5.80 0.66
CA SER A 57 -22.35 6.49 -0.15
C SER A 57 -21.71 6.88 -1.47
N SER A 58 -22.30 6.45 -2.61
CA SER A 58 -21.73 6.67 -3.94
C SER A 58 -20.23 6.27 -4.05
N ASN A 59 -19.90 5.10 -3.47
CA ASN A 59 -18.52 4.58 -3.38
C ASN A 59 -17.54 5.44 -2.55
N VAL A 60 -18.03 6.32 -1.69
CA VAL A 60 -17.22 7.17 -0.81
C VAL A 60 -17.57 6.90 0.64
N ALA A 61 -16.57 6.58 1.46
CA ALA A 61 -16.69 6.52 2.92
C ALA A 61 -15.87 7.66 3.54
N THR A 62 -16.38 8.27 4.61
CA THR A 62 -15.69 9.34 5.32
C THR A 62 -15.69 9.06 6.82
N TYR A 63 -14.50 8.98 7.39
CA TYR A 63 -14.29 8.75 8.80
C TYR A 63 -13.69 9.98 9.46
N THR A 64 -14.23 10.30 10.62
CA THR A 64 -13.77 11.43 11.45
C THR A 64 -13.24 10.92 12.78
N MET A 65 -12.53 11.78 13.49
CA MET A 65 -12.13 11.57 14.88
C MET A 65 -12.78 12.62 15.75
N SER A 66 -13.48 12.18 16.79
CA SER A 66 -14.09 13.04 17.78
C SER A 66 -13.35 12.94 19.13
N ASP A 67 -13.52 13.93 19.97
CA ASP A 67 -13.01 13.96 21.34
C ASP A 67 -13.77 12.92 22.19
N SER A 68 -13.35 11.66 22.10
CA SER A 68 -13.97 10.52 22.77
C SER A 68 -12.98 9.37 22.95
N ASN A 69 -13.04 8.72 24.11
CA ASN A 69 -12.28 7.50 24.39
C ASN A 69 -12.90 6.25 23.75
N ALA A 70 -14.15 6.32 23.27
CA ALA A 70 -14.81 5.20 22.61
C ALA A 70 -14.03 4.75 21.36
N THR A 71 -14.32 3.54 20.90
CA THR A 71 -13.80 3.00 19.63
C THR A 71 -14.15 3.94 18.47
N GLN A 72 -13.17 4.25 17.65
CA GLN A 72 -13.33 5.10 16.47
C GLN A 72 -12.65 4.44 15.26
N THR A 73 -13.36 4.27 14.16
CA THR A 73 -12.85 3.59 12.94
C THR A 73 -11.51 4.18 12.48
N ALA A 74 -11.40 5.50 12.43
CA ALA A 74 -10.18 6.18 12.02
C ALA A 74 -9.01 6.06 13.01
N ARG A 75 -9.25 5.59 14.25
CA ARG A 75 -8.17 5.30 15.21
C ARG A 75 -7.51 3.97 14.92
N ALA A 76 -8.20 3.00 14.34
CA ALA A 76 -7.67 1.67 14.07
C ALA A 76 -6.40 1.73 13.21
N PHE A 77 -5.48 0.80 13.45
CA PHE A 77 -4.26 0.67 12.67
C PHE A 77 -4.54 0.09 11.28
N VAL A 78 -5.39 -0.94 11.22
CA VAL A 78 -5.78 -1.59 9.97
C VAL A 78 -7.16 -1.09 9.55
N LEU A 79 -7.28 -0.66 8.30
CA LEU A 79 -8.55 -0.37 7.63
C LEU A 79 -8.80 -1.46 6.58
N ASP A 80 -9.78 -2.32 6.83
CA ASP A 80 -10.13 -3.44 5.96
C ASP A 80 -11.41 -3.12 5.19
N ILE A 81 -11.27 -2.74 3.94
CA ILE A 81 -12.37 -2.35 3.06
C ILE A 81 -13.01 -3.61 2.49
N THR A 82 -14.21 -3.96 2.98
CA THR A 82 -14.97 -5.14 2.55
C THR A 82 -16.23 -4.77 1.77
N ALA A 83 -16.41 -3.51 1.46
CA ALA A 83 -17.58 -2.98 0.77
C ALA A 83 -17.77 -3.58 -0.62
N THR A 84 -19.03 -3.73 -1.04
CA THR A 84 -19.37 -3.97 -2.44
C THR A 84 -19.41 -2.63 -3.16
N LEU A 85 -18.49 -2.41 -4.10
CA LEU A 85 -18.34 -1.19 -4.87
C LEU A 85 -18.86 -1.38 -6.29
N THR A 86 -19.42 -0.32 -6.87
CA THR A 86 -19.92 -0.26 -8.24
C THR A 86 -19.05 0.57 -9.18
N ALA A 87 -18.08 1.29 -8.61
CA ALA A 87 -17.05 2.07 -9.29
C ALA A 87 -15.83 2.22 -8.39
N ALA A 88 -14.79 2.90 -8.85
CA ALA A 88 -13.62 3.24 -8.03
C ALA A 88 -14.05 3.93 -6.72
N GLY A 89 -13.56 3.41 -5.60
CA GLY A 89 -13.94 3.88 -4.28
C GLY A 89 -13.01 4.94 -3.73
N THR A 90 -13.49 5.65 -2.69
CA THR A 90 -12.70 6.60 -1.92
C THR A 90 -12.94 6.38 -0.42
N VAL A 91 -11.86 6.35 0.35
CA VAL A 91 -11.89 6.40 1.81
C VAL A 91 -11.25 7.69 2.27
N ASN A 92 -12.02 8.57 2.87
CA ASN A 92 -11.55 9.79 3.48
C ASN A 92 -11.22 9.53 4.95
N VAL A 93 -10.01 9.83 5.36
CA VAL A 93 -9.53 9.76 6.75
C VAL A 93 -9.34 11.17 7.32
N PRO A 94 -9.35 11.33 8.65
CA PRO A 94 -9.18 12.64 9.27
C PRO A 94 -7.77 13.20 9.07
N GLN A 95 -7.63 14.51 9.19
CA GLN A 95 -6.38 15.25 9.11
C GLN A 95 -5.57 15.10 10.41
N ILE A 96 -4.99 13.92 10.60
CA ILE A 96 -4.16 13.59 11.77
C ILE A 96 -2.87 12.92 11.31
N GLN A 97 -1.82 13.00 12.13
CA GLN A 97 -0.56 12.27 11.90
C GLN A 97 -0.71 10.82 12.35
N LYS A 98 -0.77 9.89 11.39
CA LYS A 98 -0.97 8.48 11.71
C LYS A 98 -0.59 7.54 10.56
N PRO A 99 0.05 6.39 10.85
CA PRO A 99 0.16 5.30 9.90
C PRO A 99 -1.14 4.50 9.81
N TYR A 100 -1.45 3.99 8.62
CA TYR A 100 -2.51 3.02 8.37
C TYR A 100 -1.99 1.89 7.51
N LEU A 101 -2.41 0.67 7.83
CA LEU A 101 -2.30 -0.47 6.94
C LEU A 101 -3.67 -0.70 6.30
N VAL A 102 -3.79 -0.44 5.02
CA VAL A 102 -5.06 -0.46 4.30
C VAL A 102 -5.16 -1.71 3.44
N PHE A 103 -6.25 -2.47 3.60
CA PHE A 103 -6.57 -3.63 2.79
C PHE A 103 -7.74 -3.30 1.87
N ASN A 104 -7.54 -3.39 0.57
CA ASN A 104 -8.64 -3.32 -0.38
C ASN A 104 -9.16 -4.72 -0.70
N ASN A 105 -10.00 -5.24 0.20
CA ASN A 105 -10.74 -6.50 0.05
C ASN A 105 -12.16 -6.26 -0.49
N SER A 106 -12.41 -5.11 -1.12
CA SER A 106 -13.72 -4.77 -1.67
C SER A 106 -14.16 -5.76 -2.75
N VAL A 107 -15.47 -5.93 -2.87
CA VAL A 107 -16.11 -6.69 -3.96
C VAL A 107 -16.40 -5.73 -5.11
N GLY A 108 -16.25 -6.20 -6.36
CA GLY A 108 -16.48 -5.40 -7.59
C GLY A 108 -15.21 -5.15 -8.40
N GLY A 109 -14.02 -5.48 -7.88
CA GLY A 109 -12.76 -5.39 -8.64
C GLY A 109 -12.18 -3.98 -8.77
N PHE A 110 -12.70 -3.01 -8.05
CA PHE A 110 -12.31 -1.61 -8.18
C PHE A 110 -11.16 -1.22 -7.26
N ALA A 111 -10.33 -0.29 -7.71
CA ALA A 111 -9.36 0.37 -6.84
C ALA A 111 -10.07 1.28 -5.83
N VAL A 112 -9.45 1.45 -4.66
CA VAL A 112 -9.89 2.40 -3.63
C VAL A 112 -8.78 3.39 -3.35
N THR A 113 -9.10 4.68 -3.39
CA THR A 113 -8.18 5.75 -3.04
C THR A 113 -8.37 6.13 -1.57
N ILE A 114 -7.31 6.02 -0.76
CA ILE A 114 -7.28 6.60 0.57
C ILE A 114 -6.72 8.01 0.52
N ARG A 115 -7.41 8.99 1.12
CA ARG A 115 -7.01 10.41 1.14
C ARG A 115 -7.46 11.11 2.43
N VAL A 116 -6.89 12.26 2.69
CA VAL A 116 -7.36 13.14 3.78
C VAL A 116 -8.67 13.82 3.35
N THR A 117 -9.61 13.94 4.28
CA THR A 117 -10.94 14.52 4.04
C THR A 117 -10.86 15.91 3.42
N GLY A 118 -11.61 16.13 2.33
CA GLY A 118 -11.74 17.44 1.68
C GLY A 118 -10.55 17.88 0.84
N LEU A 119 -9.51 17.04 0.69
CA LEU A 119 -8.26 17.39 0.01
C LEU A 119 -8.03 16.50 -1.20
N GLY A 120 -7.25 17.01 -2.16
CA GLY A 120 -7.09 16.37 -3.50
C GLY A 120 -6.12 15.22 -3.41
N GLY A 121 -5.17 14.85 -3.34
CA GLY A 121 -4.22 13.75 -3.44
C GLY A 121 -4.55 12.56 -2.54
N GLY A 122 -4.10 11.40 -2.95
CA GLY A 122 -4.28 10.17 -2.18
C GLY A 122 -3.53 9.01 -2.81
N ILE A 123 -3.53 7.87 -2.13
CA ILE A 123 -2.92 6.63 -2.60
C ILE A 123 -4.01 5.71 -3.12
N SER A 124 -3.94 5.35 -4.40
CA SER A 124 -4.85 4.38 -5.02
C SER A 124 -4.35 2.95 -4.75
N ILE A 125 -5.22 2.13 -4.20
CA ILE A 125 -4.94 0.75 -3.80
C ILE A 125 -5.74 -0.17 -4.72
N PRO A 126 -5.11 -0.94 -5.63
CA PRO A 126 -5.81 -1.89 -6.47
C PRO A 126 -6.56 -2.94 -5.65
N ASN A 127 -7.64 -3.49 -6.21
CA ASN A 127 -8.41 -4.54 -5.57
C ASN A 127 -7.53 -5.75 -5.20
N GLY A 128 -7.74 -6.32 -4.03
CA GLY A 128 -6.97 -7.44 -3.47
C GLY A 128 -5.58 -7.06 -2.97
N LYS A 129 -5.19 -5.78 -2.97
CA LYS A 129 -3.87 -5.32 -2.51
C LYS A 129 -3.94 -4.69 -1.13
N LYS A 130 -2.77 -4.65 -0.48
CA LYS A 130 -2.55 -4.05 0.84
C LYS A 130 -1.43 -3.04 0.73
N VAL A 131 -1.61 -1.89 1.35
CA VAL A 131 -0.61 -0.80 1.30
C VAL A 131 -0.45 -0.20 2.68
N TRP A 132 0.79 0.10 3.04
CA TRP A 132 1.09 0.87 4.22
C TRP A 132 1.23 2.34 3.84
N VAL A 133 0.43 3.19 4.46
CA VAL A 133 0.40 4.63 4.20
C VAL A 133 0.58 5.43 5.50
N TYR A 134 0.95 6.69 5.35
CA TYR A 134 1.08 7.64 6.44
C TYR A 134 0.35 8.93 6.09
N THR A 135 -0.49 9.42 7.00
CA THR A 135 -1.09 10.77 6.91
C THR A 135 -0.21 11.77 7.66
N ASP A 136 0.13 12.88 7.02
CA ASP A 136 1.08 13.87 7.56
C ASP A 136 0.46 14.85 8.56
N GLY A 137 -0.83 14.71 8.84
CA GLY A 137 -1.58 15.63 9.69
C GLY A 137 -1.97 16.93 8.99
N ALA A 138 -1.64 17.07 7.71
CA ALA A 138 -2.00 18.19 6.87
C ALA A 138 -2.87 17.70 5.69
N ASN A 139 -2.32 17.61 4.51
CA ASN A 139 -3.10 17.42 3.29
C ASN A 139 -2.78 16.12 2.55
N ASN A 140 -1.79 15.36 3.01
CA ASN A 140 -1.24 14.28 2.21
C ASN A 140 -1.42 12.91 2.87
N VAL A 141 -1.67 11.93 2.02
CA VAL A 141 -1.43 10.53 2.30
C VAL A 141 -0.19 10.12 1.51
N LEU A 142 0.84 9.68 2.21
CA LEU A 142 2.13 9.31 1.67
C LEU A 142 2.29 7.79 1.69
N SER A 143 2.96 7.23 0.69
CA SER A 143 3.41 5.84 0.76
C SER A 143 4.47 5.72 1.85
N ALA A 144 4.32 4.73 2.73
CA ALA A 144 5.31 4.46 3.77
C ALA A 144 6.52 3.65 3.24
N LEU A 145 6.43 3.14 2.00
CA LEU A 145 7.46 2.32 1.35
C LEU A 145 7.68 2.83 -0.08
N ASP A 146 8.46 3.88 -0.24
CA ASP A 146 8.84 4.46 -1.52
C ASP A 146 10.30 4.14 -1.91
N TYR A 147 11.10 3.64 -0.97
CA TYR A 147 12.48 3.23 -1.19
C TYR A 147 12.74 1.84 -0.61
N LEU A 148 13.15 0.92 -1.49
CA LEU A 148 13.61 -0.43 -1.13
C LEU A 148 15.08 -0.56 -1.55
N PRO A 149 16.04 -0.43 -0.63
CA PRO A 149 17.47 -0.50 -0.96
C PRO A 149 17.87 -1.87 -1.51
N THR A 150 17.16 -2.92 -1.11
CA THR A 150 17.33 -4.29 -1.61
C THR A 150 15.99 -4.97 -1.71
N LEU A 151 15.68 -5.57 -2.88
CA LEU A 151 14.49 -6.40 -3.07
C LEU A 151 14.91 -7.84 -3.30
N SER A 152 14.63 -8.72 -2.31
CA SER A 152 14.77 -10.17 -2.46
C SER A 152 13.39 -10.78 -2.64
N LEU A 153 13.18 -11.43 -3.78
CA LEU A 153 11.92 -12.11 -4.09
C LEU A 153 12.06 -13.61 -3.84
N GLY A 154 11.10 -14.20 -3.14
CA GLY A 154 11.03 -15.65 -2.94
C GLY A 154 10.71 -16.45 -4.20
N ALA A 155 10.30 -15.77 -5.27
CA ALA A 155 10.02 -16.33 -6.59
C ALA A 155 10.49 -15.37 -7.69
N ALA A 156 10.68 -15.88 -8.90
CA ALA A 156 11.02 -15.04 -10.05
C ALA A 156 9.93 -14.01 -10.32
N LEU A 157 10.34 -12.79 -10.63
CA LEU A 157 9.41 -11.74 -11.05
C LEU A 157 8.78 -12.15 -12.40
N PRO A 158 7.44 -12.22 -12.51
CA PRO A 158 6.79 -12.57 -13.77
C PRO A 158 7.14 -11.59 -14.91
N VAL A 159 7.13 -12.07 -16.16
CA VAL A 159 7.38 -11.25 -17.34
C VAL A 159 6.46 -10.02 -17.42
N LEU A 160 5.18 -10.18 -17.08
CA LEU A 160 4.20 -9.10 -17.03
C LEU A 160 4.54 -7.99 -15.99
N SER A 161 5.39 -8.29 -15.02
CA SER A 161 5.89 -7.36 -14.02
C SER A 161 7.32 -6.89 -14.31
N GLY A 162 7.83 -7.10 -15.51
CA GLY A 162 9.16 -6.68 -15.93
C GLY A 162 10.29 -7.66 -15.61
N GLY A 163 9.99 -8.85 -15.11
CA GLY A 163 10.96 -9.91 -14.86
C GLY A 163 11.22 -10.78 -16.08
N THR A 164 12.21 -11.68 -15.98
CA THR A 164 12.50 -12.69 -17.02
C THR A 164 11.59 -13.92 -16.92
N GLY A 165 10.83 -14.06 -15.84
CA GLY A 165 9.95 -15.20 -15.57
C GLY A 165 10.67 -16.46 -15.08
N VAL A 166 12.00 -16.42 -14.92
CA VAL A 166 12.82 -17.54 -14.48
C VAL A 166 13.74 -17.13 -13.32
N THR A 167 14.10 -18.11 -12.48
CA THR A 167 15.00 -17.91 -11.34
C THR A 167 16.48 -18.10 -11.69
N THR A 168 16.78 -18.69 -12.85
CA THR A 168 18.13 -18.91 -13.33
C THR A 168 18.46 -17.93 -14.45
N SER A 169 19.65 -17.32 -14.41
CA SER A 169 20.16 -16.53 -15.52
C SER A 169 21.05 -17.40 -16.41
N THR A 170 20.91 -17.25 -17.71
CA THR A 170 21.75 -17.93 -18.72
C THR A 170 22.86 -17.02 -19.25
N GLY A 171 23.24 -16.01 -18.51
CA GLY A 171 24.28 -15.05 -18.86
C GLY A 171 24.42 -13.96 -17.82
N THR A 172 25.40 -13.10 -17.99
CA THR A 172 25.67 -11.92 -17.16
C THR A 172 25.60 -10.67 -18.02
N GLY A 173 25.00 -9.60 -17.50
CA GLY A 173 24.91 -8.32 -18.17
C GLY A 173 23.49 -7.85 -18.45
N SER A 174 23.32 -7.03 -19.49
CA SER A 174 22.06 -6.34 -19.79
C SER A 174 20.98 -7.26 -20.32
N VAL A 175 19.73 -7.00 -19.92
CA VAL A 175 18.54 -7.63 -20.50
C VAL A 175 18.33 -7.10 -21.92
N VAL A 176 18.06 -8.01 -22.88
CA VAL A 176 17.77 -7.64 -24.27
C VAL A 176 16.37 -7.05 -24.39
N LEU A 177 16.24 -5.86 -24.95
CA LEU A 177 14.98 -5.23 -25.28
C LEU A 177 14.38 -5.80 -26.57
N SER A 178 13.04 -5.83 -26.68
CA SER A 178 12.34 -6.44 -27.81
C SER A 178 12.53 -5.71 -29.17
N THR A 179 12.80 -4.39 -29.12
CA THR A 179 12.95 -3.57 -30.34
C THR A 179 14.36 -3.03 -30.44
N SER A 180 15.04 -3.38 -31.56
CA SER A 180 16.39 -2.90 -31.90
C SER A 180 17.43 -3.02 -30.77
N PRO A 181 17.59 -4.20 -30.15
CA PRO A 181 18.57 -4.36 -29.09
C PRO A 181 20.00 -4.23 -29.64
N THR A 182 20.85 -3.52 -28.92
CA THR A 182 22.28 -3.52 -29.19
C THR A 182 22.95 -4.66 -28.44
N LEU A 183 23.47 -5.64 -29.15
CA LEU A 183 24.19 -6.79 -28.59
C LEU A 183 25.69 -6.61 -28.79
N VAL A 184 26.44 -6.64 -27.71
CA VAL A 184 27.92 -6.59 -27.75
C VAL A 184 28.45 -8.03 -27.73
N THR A 185 29.18 -8.42 -28.73
CA THR A 185 29.78 -9.77 -28.90
C THR A 185 28.82 -10.93 -28.63
N PRO A 186 27.61 -10.96 -29.29
CA PRO A 186 26.66 -12.01 -29.02
C PRO A 186 27.14 -13.39 -29.51
N ILE A 187 26.96 -14.41 -28.67
CA ILE A 187 27.09 -15.81 -29.09
C ILE A 187 25.69 -16.28 -29.46
N LEU A 188 25.42 -16.38 -30.78
CA LEU A 188 24.06 -16.66 -31.27
C LEU A 188 23.75 -18.16 -31.39
N GLY A 189 24.73 -19.02 -31.16
CA GLY A 189 24.56 -20.46 -31.37
C GLY A 189 24.25 -20.78 -32.84
N THR A 190 23.25 -21.64 -33.08
CA THR A 190 22.78 -22.00 -34.43
C THR A 190 21.41 -21.39 -34.68
N PRO A 191 21.30 -20.15 -35.19
CA PRO A 191 20.01 -19.57 -35.51
C PRO A 191 19.36 -20.30 -36.71
N THR A 192 18.04 -20.54 -36.59
CA THR A 192 17.28 -21.20 -37.68
C THR A 192 17.07 -20.31 -38.90
N SER A 193 17.17 -18.99 -38.74
CA SER A 193 17.12 -18.01 -39.80
C SER A 193 17.74 -16.69 -39.34
N GLY A 194 18.21 -15.90 -40.27
CA GLY A 194 18.74 -14.55 -40.02
C GLY A 194 18.95 -13.80 -41.34
N THR A 195 18.63 -12.49 -41.35
CA THR A 195 18.93 -11.59 -42.46
C THR A 195 20.22 -10.85 -42.14
N LEU A 196 21.26 -11.04 -42.95
CA LEU A 196 22.60 -10.51 -42.74
C LEU A 196 22.91 -9.31 -43.65
N THR A 197 21.92 -8.53 -44.06
CA THR A 197 22.03 -7.45 -45.03
C THR A 197 23.16 -6.45 -44.73
N ASN A 198 23.39 -6.19 -43.44
CA ASN A 198 24.42 -5.24 -42.98
C ASN A 198 25.55 -5.92 -42.19
N ALA A 199 25.68 -7.24 -42.29
CA ALA A 199 26.77 -7.93 -41.62
C ALA A 199 28.08 -7.72 -42.35
N THR A 200 29.13 -7.26 -41.67
CA THR A 200 30.47 -7.10 -42.17
C THR A 200 31.43 -8.06 -41.47
N GLY A 201 32.51 -8.46 -42.17
CA GLY A 201 33.52 -9.32 -41.54
C GLY A 201 33.15 -10.80 -41.47
N LEU A 202 32.18 -11.28 -42.27
CA LEU A 202 31.88 -12.70 -42.37
C LEU A 202 33.04 -13.45 -43.03
N PRO A 203 33.66 -14.45 -42.40
CA PRO A 203 34.71 -15.24 -43.02
C PRO A 203 34.09 -16.16 -44.07
N LEU A 204 34.12 -15.74 -45.33
CA LEU A 204 33.55 -16.46 -46.48
C LEU A 204 34.19 -17.82 -46.77
N THR A 205 35.41 -18.04 -46.26
CA THR A 205 36.15 -19.30 -46.50
C THR A 205 35.77 -20.42 -45.55
N THR A 206 35.15 -20.11 -44.40
CA THR A 206 34.85 -21.11 -43.35
C THR A 206 33.44 -21.03 -42.79
N GLY A 207 32.69 -19.97 -43.08
CA GLY A 207 31.41 -19.67 -42.43
C GLY A 207 30.19 -19.57 -43.35
N VAL A 208 30.36 -19.54 -44.67
CA VAL A 208 29.26 -19.44 -45.62
C VAL A 208 29.32 -20.60 -46.61
N THR A 209 28.47 -21.58 -46.45
CA THR A 209 28.23 -22.64 -47.45
C THR A 209 26.93 -22.30 -48.15
N GLY A 210 27.03 -21.75 -49.36
CA GLY A 210 25.88 -21.50 -50.23
C GLY A 210 25.97 -22.37 -51.48
N THR A 211 24.86 -22.93 -51.90
CA THR A 211 24.64 -23.45 -53.25
C THR A 211 24.07 -22.35 -54.12
#